data_0085f9e94c231fd5fa935091293f7427
#
_entry.id   0085f9e94c231fd5fa935091293f7427
#
_cell.length_a   1.000
_cell.length_b   1.000
_cell.length_c   1.000
_cell.angle_alpha   90.00
_cell.angle_beta   90.00
_cell.angle_gamma   90.00
#
_symmetry.space_group_name_H-M   'P 1'
#
loop_
_entity.id
_entity.type
_entity.pdbx_description
1 polymer ?
#
loop_
_entity_poly.entity_id
_entity_poly.type
_entity_poly.pdbx_seq_one_letter_code
_entity_poly.pdbx_strand_id
1 'polypeptide(L)'
;MVLTIKNHILIPTAGIDASNGNGYYILYPEDPQKTATEIWQYCRTRYPNQEMGVLITDSHTTPLRRGVVGIALAWCGFEPLYSYIGKPDIFNNLLRVSMINILDGLAGSAVLVMGEGDEQTPLAIIQEVPKITFQSRPPNQEELQSIIIDPSDDLYAPLLTSVKWIKPS
;
A
#
# COMPACT_ATOMS: atom_id res chain seq x y z
N MET A 1 23.36 2.57 4.04
CA MET A 1 21.93 2.49 3.65
C MET A 1 21.29 3.82 4.07
N VAL A 2 20.56 4.46 3.19
CA VAL A 2 19.85 5.73 3.46
C VAL A 2 18.38 5.41 3.64
N LEU A 3 17.78 5.87 4.74
CA LEU A 3 16.35 5.77 4.98
C LEU A 3 15.67 7.01 4.41
N THR A 4 14.59 6.86 3.70
CA THR A 4 13.88 7.93 3.00
C THR A 4 12.37 7.86 3.26
N ILE A 5 11.71 9.01 3.18
CA ILE A 5 10.25 9.08 3.12
C ILE A 5 9.89 9.51 1.69
N LYS A 6 9.19 8.66 0.96
CA LYS A 6 8.72 8.92 -0.40
C LYS A 6 7.25 8.54 -0.50
N ASN A 7 6.43 9.44 -1.00
CA ASN A 7 4.97 9.26 -1.10
C ASN A 7 4.34 8.80 0.23
N HIS A 8 4.79 9.39 1.35
CA HIS A 8 4.37 9.06 2.72
C HIS A 8 4.71 7.62 3.19
N ILE A 9 5.60 6.94 2.49
CA ILE A 9 6.10 5.62 2.85
C ILE A 9 7.56 5.74 3.31
N LEU A 10 7.88 5.14 4.45
CA LEU A 10 9.23 5.04 4.97
C LEU A 10 9.93 3.86 4.29
N ILE A 11 10.85 4.14 3.36
CA ILE A 11 11.53 3.12 2.56
C ILE A 11 13.05 3.31 2.56
N PRO A 12 13.84 2.23 2.50
CA PRO A 12 15.27 2.32 2.25
C PRO A 12 15.54 2.79 0.82
N THR A 13 16.64 3.53 0.63
CA THR A 13 17.20 3.86 -0.70
C THR A 13 16.21 4.49 -1.70
N ALA A 14 15.18 5.20 -1.22
CA ALA A 14 14.11 5.79 -2.02
C ALA A 14 13.34 4.78 -2.91
N GLY A 15 13.33 3.50 -2.51
CA GLY A 15 12.72 2.43 -3.30
C GLY A 15 13.49 2.07 -4.58
N ILE A 16 14.79 2.45 -4.67
CA ILE A 16 15.64 2.03 -5.78
C ILE A 16 16.11 0.60 -5.53
N ASP A 17 15.84 -0.28 -6.48
CA ASP A 17 16.26 -1.68 -6.46
C ASP A 17 17.25 -2.00 -7.59
N ALA A 18 18.10 -2.98 -7.36
CA ALA A 18 19.02 -3.54 -8.36
C ALA A 18 18.70 -5.03 -8.66
N SER A 19 17.87 -5.68 -7.84
CA SER A 19 17.47 -7.06 -8.06
C SER A 19 16.67 -7.18 -9.37
N ASN A 20 16.89 -8.27 -10.10
CA ASN A 20 16.28 -8.51 -11.41
C ASN A 20 16.50 -7.40 -12.47
N GLY A 21 17.36 -6.40 -12.18
CA GLY A 21 17.61 -5.24 -13.05
C GLY A 21 18.59 -5.50 -14.18
N ASN A 22 19.22 -6.69 -14.26
CA ASN A 22 20.21 -7.05 -15.30
C ASN A 22 21.26 -5.97 -15.56
N GLY A 23 21.82 -5.38 -14.49
CA GLY A 23 22.83 -4.32 -14.54
C GLY A 23 22.24 -2.89 -14.54
N TYR A 24 20.94 -2.74 -14.53
CA TYR A 24 20.25 -1.45 -14.38
C TYR A 24 19.63 -1.33 -12.98
N TYR A 25 19.38 -0.09 -12.57
CA TYR A 25 18.57 0.18 -11.40
C TYR A 25 17.11 0.29 -11.79
N ILE A 26 16.24 -0.34 -11.01
CA ILE A 26 14.77 -0.19 -11.10
C ILE A 26 14.42 0.97 -10.19
N LEU A 27 13.80 2.00 -10.77
CA LEU A 27 13.37 3.18 -10.05
C LEU A 27 11.96 3.01 -9.51
N TYR A 28 11.70 3.65 -8.39
CA TYR A 28 10.34 3.78 -7.87
C TYR A 28 9.42 4.45 -8.91
N PRO A 29 8.18 3.97 -9.08
CA PRO A 29 7.24 4.55 -10.05
C PRO A 29 7.06 6.05 -9.86
N GLU A 30 6.99 6.80 -10.97
CA GLU A 30 6.82 8.25 -10.94
C GLU A 30 5.45 8.65 -10.37
N ASP A 31 4.36 8.03 -10.86
CA ASP A 31 2.99 8.27 -10.42
C ASP A 31 2.23 6.92 -10.33
N PRO A 32 2.39 6.19 -9.22
CA PRO A 32 1.72 4.92 -9.04
C PRO A 32 0.20 5.07 -8.96
N GLN A 33 -0.33 6.19 -8.45
CA GLN A 33 -1.77 6.41 -8.32
C GLN A 33 -2.44 6.60 -9.69
N LYS A 34 -1.81 7.35 -10.59
CA LYS A 34 -2.25 7.48 -11.98
C LYS A 34 -2.24 6.12 -12.67
N THR A 35 -1.16 5.36 -12.51
CA THR A 35 -1.02 4.02 -13.10
C THR A 35 -2.10 3.06 -12.60
N ALA A 36 -2.38 3.02 -11.29
CA ALA A 36 -3.46 2.20 -10.73
C ALA A 36 -4.82 2.57 -11.32
N THR A 37 -5.08 3.86 -11.48
CA THR A 37 -6.32 4.38 -12.05
C THR A 37 -6.48 3.98 -13.51
N GLU A 38 -5.44 4.13 -14.33
CA GLU A 38 -5.46 3.77 -15.75
C GLU A 38 -5.67 2.27 -15.96
N ILE A 39 -4.99 1.41 -15.19
CA ILE A 39 -5.17 -0.04 -15.23
C ILE A 39 -6.60 -0.40 -14.82
N TRP A 40 -7.11 0.21 -13.74
CA TRP A 40 -8.48 -0.04 -13.28
C TRP A 40 -9.52 0.36 -14.33
N GLN A 41 -9.37 1.52 -14.97
CA GLN A 41 -10.26 1.98 -16.04
C GLN A 41 -10.24 1.02 -17.23
N TYR A 42 -9.06 0.55 -17.64
CA TYR A 42 -8.92 -0.45 -18.69
C TYR A 42 -9.67 -1.75 -18.32
N CYS A 43 -9.47 -2.26 -17.12
CA CYS A 43 -10.14 -3.46 -16.63
C CYS A 43 -11.66 -3.27 -16.56
N ARG A 44 -12.16 -2.14 -16.09
CA ARG A 44 -13.59 -1.81 -16.04
C ARG A 44 -14.22 -1.74 -17.41
N THR A 45 -13.51 -1.23 -18.41
CA THR A 45 -13.98 -1.22 -19.80
C THR A 45 -14.08 -2.63 -20.36
N ARG A 46 -13.13 -3.50 -20.02
CA ARG A 46 -13.08 -4.89 -20.50
C ARG A 46 -14.08 -5.79 -19.78
N TYR A 47 -14.36 -5.52 -18.52
CA TYR A 47 -15.21 -6.32 -17.64
C TYR A 47 -16.26 -5.43 -16.92
N PRO A 48 -17.22 -4.83 -17.66
CA PRO A 48 -18.10 -3.79 -17.12
C PRO A 48 -19.04 -4.26 -16.00
N ASN A 49 -19.34 -5.56 -15.93
CA ASN A 49 -20.23 -6.15 -14.94
C ASN A 49 -19.49 -6.78 -13.73
N GLN A 50 -18.18 -6.62 -13.65
CA GLN A 50 -17.38 -7.16 -12.55
C GLN A 50 -17.02 -6.07 -11.55
N GLU A 51 -17.22 -6.33 -10.27
CA GLU A 51 -16.60 -5.52 -9.22
C GLU A 51 -15.12 -5.90 -9.14
N MET A 52 -14.25 -4.90 -9.20
CA MET A 52 -12.81 -5.12 -9.15
C MET A 52 -12.07 -3.91 -8.62
N GLY A 53 -10.95 -4.17 -7.99
CA GLY A 53 -9.96 -3.19 -7.61
C GLY A 53 -8.62 -3.49 -8.24
N VAL A 54 -7.77 -2.49 -8.32
CA VAL A 54 -6.36 -2.59 -8.70
C VAL A 54 -5.51 -2.10 -7.55
N LEU A 55 -4.46 -2.83 -7.24
CA LEU A 55 -3.48 -2.48 -6.23
C LEU A 55 -2.09 -2.58 -6.85
N ILE A 56 -1.30 -1.52 -6.76
CA ILE A 56 0.13 -1.53 -7.08
C ILE A 56 0.90 -1.75 -5.79
N THR A 57 1.78 -2.71 -5.80
CA THR A 57 2.56 -3.12 -4.62
C THR A 57 4.04 -3.01 -4.87
N ASP A 58 4.77 -2.90 -3.78
CA ASP A 58 6.21 -3.08 -3.70
C ASP A 58 6.52 -3.96 -2.49
N SER A 59 7.75 -4.41 -2.35
CA SER A 59 8.23 -5.06 -1.15
C SER A 59 9.02 -4.11 -0.28
N HIS A 60 8.87 -4.21 1.05
CA HIS A 60 9.65 -3.40 1.96
C HIS A 60 10.00 -4.15 3.25
N THR A 61 11.02 -3.65 3.95
CA THR A 61 11.39 -4.17 5.26
C THR A 61 10.63 -3.45 6.37
N THR A 62 10.21 -4.20 7.39
CA THR A 62 9.63 -3.62 8.61
C THR A 62 10.64 -3.63 9.77
N PRO A 63 10.64 -2.61 10.66
CA PRO A 63 11.52 -2.59 11.82
C PRO A 63 11.40 -3.86 12.67
N LEU A 64 12.52 -4.34 13.20
CA LEU A 64 12.62 -5.50 14.10
C LEU A 64 12.13 -6.84 13.50
N ARG A 65 11.96 -6.92 12.19
CA ARG A 65 11.61 -8.16 11.48
C ARG A 65 12.64 -8.45 10.38
N ARG A 66 12.87 -9.74 10.13
CA ARG A 66 13.67 -10.21 8.99
C ARG A 66 12.74 -10.52 7.83
N GLY A 67 13.25 -10.27 6.62
CA GLY A 67 12.51 -10.48 5.37
C GLY A 67 11.78 -9.21 4.95
N VAL A 68 11.16 -9.29 3.78
CA VAL A 68 10.33 -8.25 3.21
C VAL A 68 8.86 -8.64 3.29
N VAL A 69 7.98 -7.66 3.21
CA VAL A 69 6.53 -7.82 3.15
C VAL A 69 5.99 -6.85 2.11
N GLY A 70 4.91 -7.23 1.43
CA GLY A 70 4.28 -6.34 0.48
C GLY A 70 3.69 -5.09 1.15
N ILE A 71 3.88 -3.95 0.49
CA ILE A 71 3.27 -2.67 0.83
C ILE A 71 2.52 -2.12 -0.37
N ALA A 72 1.41 -1.43 -0.12
CA ALA A 72 0.64 -0.77 -1.15
C ALA A 72 1.26 0.57 -1.54
N LEU A 73 1.51 0.77 -2.83
CA LEU A 73 1.95 2.05 -3.38
C LEU A 73 0.78 2.91 -3.86
N ALA A 74 -0.25 2.27 -4.41
CA ALA A 74 -1.45 2.93 -4.93
C ALA A 74 -2.57 1.93 -5.15
N TRP A 75 -3.81 2.42 -5.21
CA TRP A 75 -4.98 1.57 -5.44
C TRP A 75 -6.07 2.29 -6.23
N CYS A 76 -7.01 1.54 -6.78
CA CYS A 76 -8.22 2.08 -7.39
C CYS A 76 -9.37 1.09 -7.32
N GLY A 77 -10.59 1.60 -7.15
CA GLY A 77 -11.84 0.85 -7.26
C GLY A 77 -12.32 0.17 -5.98
N PHE A 78 -11.74 0.49 -4.81
CA PHE A 78 -12.22 0.02 -3.51
C PHE A 78 -11.78 0.93 -2.37
N GLU A 79 -12.42 0.80 -1.19
CA GLU A 79 -12.07 1.55 0.01
C GLU A 79 -10.77 1.04 0.64
N PRO A 80 -9.82 1.93 1.01
CA PRO A 80 -8.51 1.52 1.51
C PRO A 80 -8.53 0.96 2.93
N LEU A 81 -9.52 1.39 3.74
CA LEU A 81 -9.62 1.09 5.16
C LEU A 81 -10.99 0.49 5.49
N TYR A 82 -11.01 -0.45 6.42
CA TYR A 82 -12.25 -0.91 7.04
C TYR A 82 -12.30 -0.49 8.50
N SER A 83 -13.29 0.34 8.85
CA SER A 83 -13.42 0.91 10.20
C SER A 83 -14.28 0.04 11.11
N TYR A 84 -13.78 -0.18 12.33
CA TYR A 84 -14.53 -0.71 13.46
C TYR A 84 -14.97 0.37 14.45
N ILE A 85 -14.65 1.63 14.20
CA ILE A 85 -15.02 2.72 15.10
C ILE A 85 -16.54 2.75 15.28
N GLY A 86 -16.98 2.76 16.53
CA GLY A 86 -18.40 2.71 16.89
C GLY A 86 -19.05 1.31 16.84
N LYS A 87 -18.32 0.26 16.43
CA LYS A 87 -18.79 -1.12 16.51
C LYS A 87 -18.44 -1.72 17.88
N PRO A 88 -19.27 -2.63 18.41
CA PRO A 88 -18.98 -3.27 19.69
C PRO A 88 -17.87 -4.32 19.57
N ASP A 89 -17.10 -4.48 20.63
CA ASP A 89 -16.26 -5.65 20.87
C ASP A 89 -17.10 -6.84 21.39
N ILE A 90 -16.46 -7.97 21.73
CA ILE A 90 -17.14 -9.17 22.24
C ILE A 90 -17.82 -8.95 23.61
N PHE A 91 -17.52 -7.84 24.31
CA PHE A 91 -18.10 -7.46 25.59
C PHE A 91 -19.05 -6.25 25.47
N ASN A 92 -19.43 -5.87 24.24
CA ASN A 92 -20.27 -4.72 23.90
C ASN A 92 -19.65 -3.35 24.18
N ASN A 93 -18.33 -3.25 24.37
CA ASN A 93 -17.65 -1.96 24.45
C ASN A 93 -17.42 -1.41 23.04
N LEU A 94 -17.71 -0.13 22.82
CA LEU A 94 -17.52 0.49 21.52
C LEU A 94 -16.03 0.71 21.22
N LEU A 95 -15.59 0.19 20.08
CA LEU A 95 -14.24 0.41 19.56
C LEU A 95 -14.07 1.88 19.14
N ARG A 96 -12.92 2.48 19.48
CA ARG A 96 -12.70 3.93 19.30
C ARG A 96 -11.70 4.26 18.20
N VAL A 97 -10.76 3.36 17.93
CA VAL A 97 -9.63 3.64 17.02
C VAL A 97 -9.33 2.49 16.04
N SER A 98 -10.00 1.35 16.19
CA SER A 98 -9.65 0.14 15.43
C SER A 98 -10.07 0.26 13.97
N MET A 99 -9.10 0.13 13.08
CA MET A 99 -9.29 0.03 11.63
C MET A 99 -8.40 -1.08 11.07
N ILE A 100 -8.81 -1.68 9.96
CA ILE A 100 -7.97 -2.58 9.17
C ILE A 100 -7.49 -1.81 7.94
N ASN A 101 -6.18 -1.81 7.72
CA ASN A 101 -5.58 -1.39 6.47
C ASN A 101 -5.75 -2.52 5.44
N ILE A 102 -6.73 -2.38 4.56
CA ILE A 102 -7.04 -3.35 3.49
C ILE A 102 -5.90 -3.37 2.47
N LEU A 103 -5.32 -2.21 2.17
CA LEU A 103 -4.28 -2.08 1.15
C LEU A 103 -3.06 -2.94 1.48
N ASP A 104 -2.45 -2.73 2.65
CA ASP A 104 -1.23 -3.44 3.01
C ASP A 104 -1.49 -4.91 3.36
N GLY A 105 -2.69 -5.23 3.85
CA GLY A 105 -3.13 -6.61 4.02
C GLY A 105 -3.18 -7.38 2.70
N LEU A 106 -3.71 -6.78 1.63
CA LEU A 106 -3.73 -7.34 0.29
C LEU A 106 -2.34 -7.33 -0.36
N ALA A 107 -1.56 -6.26 -0.19
CA ALA A 107 -0.21 -6.16 -0.73
C ALA A 107 0.70 -7.27 -0.16
N GLY A 108 0.65 -7.51 1.16
CA GLY A 108 1.41 -8.58 1.79
C GLY A 108 1.02 -9.96 1.25
N SER A 109 -0.27 -10.20 1.04
CA SER A 109 -0.77 -11.46 0.46
C SER A 109 -0.35 -11.64 -1.01
N ALA A 110 -0.40 -10.56 -1.79
CA ALA A 110 -0.03 -10.57 -3.20
C ALA A 110 1.47 -10.82 -3.39
N VAL A 111 2.32 -10.08 -2.68
CA VAL A 111 3.78 -10.22 -2.78
C VAL A 111 4.25 -11.62 -2.34
N LEU A 112 3.61 -12.21 -1.31
CA LEU A 112 3.91 -13.59 -0.90
C LEU A 112 3.70 -14.61 -2.04
N VAL A 113 2.72 -14.38 -2.91
CA VAL A 113 2.40 -15.27 -4.06
C VAL A 113 3.23 -14.91 -5.29
N MET A 114 3.49 -13.62 -5.51
CA MET A 114 4.28 -13.15 -6.65
C MET A 114 5.77 -13.51 -6.52
N GLY A 115 6.28 -13.55 -5.28
CA GLY A 115 7.69 -13.84 -5.00
C GLY A 115 8.61 -12.63 -5.16
N GLU A 116 9.90 -12.85 -4.89
CA GLU A 116 10.97 -11.82 -4.90
C GLU A 116 12.14 -12.22 -5.82
N GLY A 117 12.14 -13.42 -6.35
CA GLY A 117 13.25 -14.00 -7.09
C GLY A 117 13.00 -14.08 -8.60
N ASP A 118 13.02 -15.29 -9.12
CA ASP A 118 12.87 -15.62 -10.54
C ASP A 118 11.51 -16.25 -10.89
N GLU A 119 10.52 -16.07 -10.02
CA GLU A 119 9.18 -16.63 -10.21
C GLU A 119 8.48 -16.07 -11.47
N GLN A 120 8.85 -14.87 -11.90
CA GLN A 120 8.30 -14.19 -13.09
C GLN A 120 6.77 -14.06 -13.07
N THR A 121 6.19 -13.87 -11.89
CA THR A 121 4.75 -13.74 -11.64
C THR A 121 4.40 -12.34 -11.13
N PRO A 122 4.46 -11.28 -11.99
CA PRO A 122 4.30 -9.89 -11.55
C PRO A 122 2.84 -9.51 -11.27
N LEU A 123 1.90 -10.43 -11.39
CA LEU A 123 0.48 -10.20 -11.17
C LEU A 123 -0.11 -11.29 -10.30
N ALA A 124 -0.96 -10.90 -9.36
CA ALA A 124 -1.77 -11.80 -8.54
C ALA A 124 -3.24 -11.39 -8.58
N ILE A 125 -4.15 -12.35 -8.52
CA ILE A 125 -5.58 -12.12 -8.37
C ILE A 125 -5.99 -12.64 -6.99
N ILE A 126 -6.58 -11.76 -6.18
CA ILE A 126 -7.13 -12.11 -4.87
C ILE A 126 -8.64 -12.06 -4.96
N GLN A 127 -9.30 -13.14 -4.60
CA GLN A 127 -10.76 -13.27 -4.62
C GLN A 127 -11.31 -13.48 -3.22
N GLU A 128 -12.61 -13.25 -3.04
CA GLU A 128 -13.31 -13.47 -1.77
C GLU A 128 -12.71 -12.69 -0.59
N VAL A 129 -12.25 -11.46 -0.86
CA VAL A 129 -11.64 -10.60 0.16
C VAL A 129 -12.71 -10.17 1.18
N PRO A 130 -12.55 -10.52 2.47
CA PRO A 130 -13.51 -10.10 3.47
C PRO A 130 -13.41 -8.57 3.71
N LYS A 131 -14.55 -7.94 3.97
CA LYS A 131 -14.61 -6.51 4.36
C LYS A 131 -14.15 -5.52 3.29
N ILE A 132 -13.98 -5.94 2.05
CA ILE A 132 -13.74 -5.02 0.95
C ILE A 132 -15.05 -4.33 0.56
N THR A 133 -14.97 -3.03 0.28
CA THR A 133 -16.06 -2.24 -0.31
C THR A 133 -15.59 -1.74 -1.65
N PHE A 134 -16.15 -2.25 -2.74
CA PHE A 134 -15.82 -1.80 -4.08
C PHE A 134 -16.42 -0.44 -4.39
N GLN A 135 -15.72 0.32 -5.22
CA GLN A 135 -16.13 1.63 -5.70
C GLN A 135 -16.17 1.65 -7.24
N SER A 136 -17.11 2.43 -7.79
CA SER A 136 -17.25 2.60 -9.24
C SER A 136 -16.44 3.78 -9.79
N ARG A 137 -15.54 4.35 -8.99
CA ARG A 137 -14.72 5.54 -9.28
C ARG A 137 -13.29 5.37 -8.73
N PRO A 138 -12.33 6.16 -9.20
CA PRO A 138 -11.05 6.32 -8.53
C PRO A 138 -11.21 6.92 -7.12
N PRO A 139 -10.22 6.73 -6.24
CA PRO A 139 -10.22 7.36 -4.92
C PRO A 139 -10.23 8.89 -5.03
N ASN A 140 -10.95 9.55 -4.15
CA ASN A 140 -10.95 11.00 -4.03
C ASN A 140 -9.80 11.47 -3.12
N GLN A 141 -9.62 12.79 -2.99
CA GLN A 141 -8.56 13.37 -2.17
C GLN A 141 -8.68 13.01 -0.68
N GLU A 142 -9.88 12.91 -0.16
CA GLU A 142 -10.13 12.55 1.23
C GLU A 142 -9.70 11.09 1.50
N GLU A 143 -10.04 10.19 0.59
CA GLU A 143 -9.62 8.79 0.66
C GLU A 143 -8.09 8.64 0.53
N LEU A 144 -7.46 9.39 -0.38
CA LEU A 144 -6.00 9.41 -0.52
C LEU A 144 -5.31 9.93 0.75
N GLN A 145 -5.91 10.87 1.45
CA GLN A 145 -5.38 11.40 2.70
C GLN A 145 -5.67 10.48 3.91
N SER A 146 -6.70 9.67 3.86
CA SER A 146 -7.14 8.85 4.99
C SER A 146 -6.12 7.78 5.43
N ILE A 147 -5.21 7.38 4.54
CA ILE A 147 -4.15 6.39 4.82
C ILE A 147 -2.83 7.05 5.25
N ILE A 148 -2.75 8.36 5.21
CA ILE A 148 -1.53 9.11 5.49
C ILE A 148 -1.56 9.60 6.94
N ILE A 149 -0.44 9.40 7.64
CA ILE A 149 -0.22 9.93 8.99
C ILE A 149 0.97 10.86 8.93
N ASP A 150 0.86 12.05 9.53
CA ASP A 150 2.02 12.92 9.69
C ASP A 150 3.03 12.26 10.64
N PRO A 151 4.34 12.33 10.36
CA PRO A 151 5.36 11.73 11.23
C PRO A 151 5.29 12.19 12.69
N SER A 152 4.74 13.37 12.97
CA SER A 152 4.54 13.86 14.35
C SER A 152 3.36 13.23 15.08
N ASP A 153 2.38 12.70 14.33
CA ASP A 153 1.16 12.08 14.85
C ASP A 153 1.23 10.55 14.84
N ASP A 154 2.29 10.00 14.26
CA ASP A 154 2.52 8.56 14.19
C ASP A 154 2.89 7.98 15.57
N LEU A 155 2.51 6.72 15.83
CA LEU A 155 2.94 5.99 17.02
C LEU A 155 4.47 5.86 17.12
N TYR A 156 5.16 5.90 15.99
CA TYR A 156 6.63 5.88 15.88
C TYR A 156 7.23 7.29 15.84
N ALA A 157 6.47 8.35 16.12
CA ALA A 157 6.93 9.73 16.14
C ALA A 157 8.27 9.92 16.90
N PRO A 158 8.52 9.29 18.07
CA PRO A 158 9.80 9.43 18.76
C PRO A 158 11.01 9.00 17.92
N LEU A 159 10.84 8.05 17.02
CA LEU A 159 11.90 7.62 16.09
C LEU A 159 11.94 8.50 14.84
N LEU A 160 10.79 8.81 14.28
CA LEU A 160 10.68 9.57 13.03
C LEU A 160 11.09 11.03 13.19
N THR A 161 10.86 11.63 14.36
CA THR A 161 11.19 13.03 14.63
C THR A 161 12.55 13.23 15.31
N SER A 162 13.23 12.16 15.74
CA SER A 162 14.55 12.24 16.38
C SER A 162 15.69 12.55 15.41
N VAL A 163 15.45 12.43 14.12
CA VAL A 163 16.42 12.69 13.06
C VAL A 163 16.02 13.89 12.22
N LYS A 164 17.02 14.61 11.70
CA LYS A 164 16.78 15.70 10.74
C LYS A 164 16.63 15.13 9.35
N TRP A 165 15.43 15.17 8.80
CA TRP A 165 15.19 14.82 7.40
C TRP A 165 15.73 15.89 6.47
N ILE A 166 16.46 15.48 5.45
CA ILE A 166 17.05 16.37 4.43
C ILE A 166 16.19 16.25 3.17
N LYS A 167 15.70 17.39 2.68
CA LYS A 167 15.03 17.40 1.38
C LYS A 167 16.07 17.19 0.28
N PRO A 168 15.76 16.37 -0.74
CA PRO A 168 16.65 16.27 -1.90
C PRO A 168 16.76 17.64 -2.60
N SER A 169 17.96 17.94 -3.04
CA SER A 169 18.28 19.16 -3.81
C SER A 169 17.73 19.10 -5.21
#